data_5edb2ef6c17551558bba3e6c639dad95
#
_entry.id   5edb2ef6c17551558bba3e6c639dad95
#
_cell.length_a   1.000
_cell.length_b   1.000
_cell.length_c   1.000
_cell.angle_alpha   90.00
_cell.angle_beta   90.00
_cell.angle_gamma   90.00
#
_symmetry.space_group_name_H-M   'P 1'
#
loop_
_entity.id
_entity.type
_entity.pdbx_description
1 polymer ?
#
loop_
_entity_poly.entity_id
_entity_poly.type
_entity_poly.pdbx_seq_one_letter_code
_entity_poly.pdbx_strand_id
1 'polypeptide(L)' 'MSREAEYLVFAAERYRFAKGLSGAQVAELFAKYGVPKFILDSFELFHIESDQNMIAAVDEFIERRKASLAAAPAAP' A
#
# COMPACT_ATOMS: atom_id res chain seq x y z
N MET A 1 19.41 -7.80 1.62
CA MET A 1 18.10 -7.13 1.78
C MET A 1 17.26 -7.93 2.78
N SER A 2 16.51 -7.28 3.64
CA SER A 2 15.67 -7.97 4.62
C SER A 2 14.48 -8.64 3.95
N ARG A 3 13.88 -9.60 4.64
CA ARG A 3 12.66 -10.25 4.14
C ARG A 3 11.53 -9.25 3.98
N GLU A 4 11.44 -8.29 4.90
CA GLU A 4 10.44 -7.24 4.86
C GLU A 4 10.62 -6.34 3.64
N ALA A 5 11.87 -5.95 3.35
CA ALA A 5 12.15 -5.12 2.18
C ALA A 5 11.86 -5.87 0.88
N GLU A 6 12.20 -7.15 0.82
CA GLU A 6 11.89 -7.97 -0.34
C GLU A 6 10.40 -8.10 -0.54
N TYR A 7 9.65 -8.28 0.54
CA TYR A 7 8.20 -8.36 0.46
C TYR A 7 7.59 -7.04 0.00
N LEU A 8 8.13 -5.92 0.46
CA LEU A 8 7.64 -4.60 0.03
C LEU A 8 7.78 -4.43 -1.48
N VAL A 9 8.93 -4.82 -2.04
CA VAL A 9 9.15 -4.76 -3.50
C VAL A 9 8.15 -5.68 -4.21
N PHE A 10 7.98 -6.89 -3.70
CA PHE A 10 7.05 -7.86 -4.25
C PHE A 10 5.61 -7.30 -4.24
N ALA A 11 5.19 -6.76 -3.10
CA ALA A 11 3.84 -6.22 -2.95
C ALA A 11 3.60 -5.05 -3.91
N ALA A 12 4.57 -4.15 -4.03
CA ALA A 12 4.46 -3.02 -4.95
C ALA A 12 4.32 -3.49 -6.39
N GLU A 13 5.10 -4.50 -6.80
CA GLU A 13 5.02 -5.06 -8.15
C GLU A 13 3.68 -5.73 -8.41
N ARG A 14 3.18 -6.49 -7.45
CA ARG A 14 1.88 -7.15 -7.59
C ARG A 14 0.75 -6.14 -7.66
N TYR A 15 0.82 -5.11 -6.83
CA TYR A 15 -0.19 -4.05 -6.85
C TYR A 15 -0.14 -3.30 -8.19
N ARG A 16 1.06 -2.94 -8.62
CA ARG A 16 1.27 -2.24 -9.89
C ARG A 16 0.63 -3.01 -11.05
N PHE A 17 0.93 -4.30 -11.13
CA PHE A 17 0.43 -5.15 -12.21
C PHE A 17 -1.10 -5.26 -12.16
N ALA A 18 -1.64 -5.51 -10.98
CA ALA A 18 -3.10 -5.69 -10.82
C ALA A 18 -3.88 -4.43 -11.16
N LYS A 19 -3.32 -3.25 -10.89
CA LYS A 19 -4.00 -1.98 -11.12
C LYS A 19 -3.64 -1.34 -12.47
N GLY A 20 -2.75 -1.96 -13.23
CA GLY A 20 -2.32 -1.42 -14.51
C GLY A 20 -1.54 -0.11 -14.40
N LEU A 21 -0.74 0.04 -13.35
CA LEU A 21 0.02 1.25 -13.09
C LEU A 21 1.47 1.10 -13.53
N SER A 22 2.13 2.23 -13.78
CA SER A 22 3.58 2.24 -14.00
C SER A 22 4.29 2.18 -12.65
N GLY A 23 5.58 1.85 -12.67
CA GLY A 23 6.39 1.87 -11.46
C GLY A 23 6.40 3.25 -10.80
N ALA A 24 6.49 4.30 -11.60
CA ALA A 24 6.48 5.68 -11.09
C ALA A 24 5.13 6.01 -10.42
N GLN A 25 4.04 5.57 -11.02
CA GLN A 25 2.71 5.81 -10.47
C GLN A 25 2.52 5.11 -9.12
N VAL A 26 2.97 3.86 -9.00
CA VAL A 26 2.89 3.14 -7.74
C VAL A 26 3.77 3.78 -6.68
N ALA A 27 4.99 4.16 -7.03
CA ALA A 27 5.91 4.80 -6.09
C ALA A 27 5.28 6.08 -5.53
N GLU A 28 4.69 6.90 -6.41
CA GLU A 28 4.05 8.14 -6.01
C GLU A 28 2.83 7.88 -5.14
N LEU A 29 1.98 6.94 -5.54
CA LEU A 29 0.78 6.58 -4.79
C LEU A 29 1.12 6.07 -3.39
N PHE A 30 2.09 5.16 -3.31
CA PHE A 30 2.50 4.57 -2.04
C PHE A 30 3.12 5.61 -1.11
N ALA A 31 3.96 6.49 -1.66
CA ALA A 31 4.56 7.55 -0.86
C ALA A 31 3.51 8.51 -0.31
N LYS A 32 2.53 8.87 -1.15
CA LYS A 32 1.50 9.83 -0.78
C LYS A 32 0.66 9.36 0.40
N TYR A 33 0.33 8.08 0.45
CA TYR A 33 -0.59 7.55 1.47
C TYR A 33 0.09 6.74 2.57
N GLY A 34 1.42 6.65 2.56
CA GLY A 34 2.14 5.92 3.59
C GLY A 34 1.96 4.41 3.51
N VAL A 35 1.78 3.89 2.30
CA VAL A 35 1.51 2.47 2.08
C VAL A 35 2.68 1.58 2.49
N PRO A 36 3.96 1.95 2.25
CA PRO A 36 5.07 1.08 2.65
C PRO A 36 5.05 0.72 4.13
N LYS A 37 4.78 1.70 4.98
CA LYS A 37 4.70 1.43 6.43
C LYS A 37 3.55 0.48 6.75
N PHE A 38 2.40 0.67 6.11
CA PHE A 38 1.25 -0.21 6.29
C PHE A 38 1.61 -1.65 5.92
N ILE A 39 2.27 -1.85 4.77
CA ILE A 39 2.67 -3.19 4.32
C ILE A 39 3.67 -3.81 5.28
N LEU A 40 4.66 -3.04 5.73
CA LEU A 40 5.69 -3.55 6.64
C LEU A 40 5.10 -3.87 8.02
N ASP A 41 4.20 -3.04 8.52
CA ASP A 41 3.53 -3.29 9.80
C ASP A 41 2.63 -4.53 9.74
N SER A 42 2.16 -4.88 8.54
CA SER A 42 1.27 -6.02 8.32
C SER A 42 1.99 -7.23 7.75
N PHE A 43 3.32 -7.21 7.71
CA PHE A 43 4.11 -8.24 7.03
C PHE A 43 3.77 -9.66 7.51
N GLU A 44 3.66 -9.86 8.83
CA GLU A 44 3.38 -11.18 9.40
C GLU A 44 2.06 -11.75 8.89
N LEU A 45 1.08 -10.89 8.68
CA LEU A 45 -0.21 -11.30 8.15
C LEU A 45 -0.17 -11.51 6.65
N PHE A 46 0.38 -10.54 5.92
CA PHE A 46 0.33 -10.54 4.46
C PHE A 46 1.13 -11.65 3.82
N HIS A 47 2.27 -12.03 4.41
CA HIS A 47 3.12 -13.03 3.78
C HIS A 47 2.53 -14.44 3.79
N ILE A 48 1.47 -14.66 4.58
CA ILE A 48 0.75 -15.94 4.61
C ILE A 48 -0.58 -15.89 3.88
N GLU A 49 -0.98 -14.70 3.41
CA GLU A 49 -2.23 -14.55 2.67
C GLU A 49 -1.97 -14.50 1.17
N SER A 50 -3.06 -14.54 0.39
CA SER A 50 -2.96 -14.45 -1.05
C SER A 50 -2.63 -13.00 -1.48
N ASP A 51 -2.04 -12.87 -2.67
CA ASP A 51 -1.77 -11.57 -3.28
C ASP A 51 -3.05 -10.73 -3.40
N GLN A 52 -4.16 -11.38 -3.70
CA GLN A 52 -5.45 -10.70 -3.85
C GLN A 52 -5.91 -10.06 -2.55
N ASN A 53 -5.70 -10.75 -1.43
CA ASN A 53 -6.03 -10.21 -0.12
C ASN A 53 -5.15 -9.01 0.21
N MET A 54 -3.87 -9.07 -0.11
CA MET A 54 -2.94 -7.96 0.09
C MET A 54 -3.37 -6.75 -0.74
N ILE A 55 -3.68 -6.97 -2.02
CA ILE A 55 -4.11 -5.89 -2.92
C ILE A 55 -5.38 -5.24 -2.41
N ALA A 56 -6.36 -6.04 -1.98
CA ALA A 56 -7.61 -5.52 -1.43
C ALA A 56 -7.38 -4.71 -0.16
N ALA A 57 -6.48 -5.19 0.71
CA ALA A 57 -6.15 -4.48 1.95
C ALA A 57 -5.46 -3.15 1.68
N VAL A 58 -4.56 -3.12 0.69
CA VAL A 58 -3.89 -1.87 0.30
C VAL A 58 -4.91 -0.88 -0.27
N ASP A 59 -5.82 -1.35 -1.15
CA ASP A 59 -6.86 -0.49 -1.69
C ASP A 59 -7.72 0.10 -0.58
N GLU A 60 -8.13 -0.72 0.37
CA GLU A 60 -8.94 -0.25 1.49
C GLU A 60 -8.18 0.75 2.35
N PHE A 61 -6.90 0.50 2.60
CA PHE A 61 -6.06 1.41 3.35
C PHE A 61 -5.99 2.77 2.67
N ILE A 62 -5.75 2.77 1.35
CA ILE A 62 -5.67 4.01 0.57
C ILE A 62 -7.00 4.77 0.63
N GLU A 63 -8.12 4.08 0.46
CA GLU A 63 -9.42 4.73 0.49
C GLU A 63 -9.72 5.35 1.86
N ARG A 64 -9.36 4.65 2.94
CA ARG A 64 -9.53 5.20 4.28
C ARG A 64 -8.63 6.42 4.52
N ARG A 65 -7.42 6.38 3.99
CA ARG A 65 -6.49 7.51 4.08
C ARG A 65 -7.03 8.72 3.33
N LYS A 66 -7.55 8.49 2.11
CA LYS A 66 -8.17 9.56 1.33
C LYS A 66 -9.33 10.20 2.09
N ALA A 67 -10.19 9.37 2.65
CA ALA A 67 -11.34 9.85 3.41
C ALA A 67 -10.89 10.65 4.65
N SER A 68 -9.88 10.17 5.34
CA SER A 68 -9.33 10.84 6.51
C SER A 68 -8.74 12.20 6.15
N LEU A 69 -7.99 12.28 5.05
CA LEU A 69 -7.39 13.53 4.61
C LEU A 69 -8.46 14.53 4.13
N ALA A 70 -9.48 14.01 3.42
CA ALA A 70 -10.57 14.85 2.94
C ALA A 70 -11.45 15.37 4.08
N ALA A 71 -11.59 14.57 5.16
CA ALA A 71 -12.40 14.93 6.31
C ALA A 71 -11.62 15.73 7.36
N ALA A 72 -10.31 15.90 7.18
CA ALA A 72 -9.51 16.66 8.13
C ALA A 72 -10.06 18.06 8.24
N PRO A 73 -10.28 18.56 9.46
CA PRO A 73 -10.80 19.90 9.62
C PRO A 73 -9.80 20.91 9.07
N ALA A 74 -10.33 21.93 8.42
CA ALA A 74 -9.48 23.04 7.99
C ALA A 74 -8.79 23.59 9.22
N ALA A 75 -7.52 23.94 9.10
CA ALA A 75 -6.81 24.54 10.21
C ALA A 75 -7.53 25.81 10.64
N PRO A 76 -7.75 25.97 11.92
CA PRO A 76 -8.40 27.17 12.43
C PRO A 76 -7.57 28.40 12.15
#